data_14f6b8a717cfd4dd5da25067cb116534
#
_entry.id   14f6b8a717cfd4dd5da25067cb116534
#
_cell.length_a   1.000
_cell.length_b   1.000
_cell.length_c   1.000
_cell.angle_alpha   90.00
_cell.angle_beta   90.00
_cell.angle_gamma   90.00
#
_symmetry.space_group_name_H-M   'P 1'
#
loop_
_entity.id
_entity.type
_entity.pdbx_description
1 polymer ?
#
loop_
_entity_poly.entity_id
_entity_poly.type
_entity_poly.pdbx_seq_one_letter_code
_entity_poly.pdbx_strand_id
1 'polypeptide(L)'
;MSQLDATIVNVSLPDLASTLHAPFSTVQWVVSGYLLALALALPLHGWLVDRFGGRTIYLGCFAGFTVTSALCALAWSAPSLIAFRVLQGMAGGLLAPMAQMTIARAAGKQLPRVASAVTLPILLAPLLGPVVAGSILSVASWRWIFLLNLPFGLIALLLASMFLPDDRQECRPRRLDIAGLALLSPALVALLYGTDHMGQRTGQVLLCLAVVMGIFYLRQAHRKGERALIDLALFRAPIFSASALIMFMLNGVAFAGQMLLPVWLIHACGIPAERTGWFMAPLGVGMMCTYPLTGRLTAHFGIRRLTRYGAICSGLGTLMLAVLACSGFNIFILATALFLRGAGTGIIGIPAMSAGYASVTPAEIPMATVALNIVQRIGGPTLTTLCATLLGWRLSHATTPPAVSLAFTAAFGLLCVFHGLLFLTTFRLPKGMPRRPPP
;
A
#
# COMPACT_ATOMS: atom_id res chain seq x y z
N MET A 1 -10.44 -3.69 8.65
CA MET A 1 -9.89 -4.28 9.87
C MET A 1 -8.38 -4.07 9.98
N SER A 2 -7.51 -4.71 9.19
CA SER A 2 -6.03 -4.56 9.28
C SER A 2 -5.52 -3.12 9.08
N GLN A 3 -6.13 -2.34 8.21
CA GLN A 3 -5.78 -0.92 7.98
C GLN A 3 -6.18 -0.03 9.16
N LEU A 4 -7.37 -0.26 9.70
CA LEU A 4 -7.85 0.46 10.88
C LEU A 4 -6.96 0.16 12.09
N ASP A 5 -6.67 -1.11 12.33
CA ASP A 5 -5.81 -1.60 13.41
C ASP A 5 -4.41 -0.94 13.37
N ALA A 6 -3.79 -0.83 12.18
CA ALA A 6 -2.50 -0.17 12.03
C ALA A 6 -2.54 1.32 12.42
N THR A 7 -3.64 2.02 12.17
CA THR A 7 -3.76 3.46 12.45
C THR A 7 -4.18 3.76 13.90
N ILE A 8 -5.05 2.93 14.48
CA ILE A 8 -5.51 3.08 15.87
C ILE A 8 -4.33 2.93 16.85
N VAL A 9 -3.47 1.92 16.63
CA VAL A 9 -2.33 1.64 17.52
C VAL A 9 -1.30 2.77 17.51
N ASN A 10 -1.12 3.49 16.40
CA ASN A 10 -0.22 4.65 16.37
C ASN A 10 -0.60 5.73 17.39
N VAL A 11 -1.89 5.98 17.59
CA VAL A 11 -2.39 6.99 18.54
C VAL A 11 -2.17 6.54 19.99
N SER A 12 -2.16 5.24 20.24
CA SER A 12 -2.01 4.67 21.58
C SER A 12 -0.56 4.52 22.06
N LEU A 13 0.45 4.81 21.20
CA LEU A 13 1.86 4.62 21.55
C LEU A 13 2.30 5.32 22.85
N PRO A 14 1.90 6.60 23.15
CA PRO A 14 2.25 7.24 24.40
C PRO A 14 1.62 6.54 25.63
N ASP A 15 0.38 6.10 25.53
CA ASP A 15 -0.34 5.39 26.58
C ASP A 15 0.27 3.99 26.82
N LEU A 16 0.66 3.29 25.76
CA LEU A 16 1.39 2.03 25.83
C LEU A 16 2.76 2.20 26.53
N ALA A 17 3.50 3.25 26.22
CA ALA A 17 4.80 3.52 26.82
C ALA A 17 4.68 3.74 28.33
N SER A 18 3.69 4.53 28.77
CA SER A 18 3.41 4.78 30.18
C SER A 18 2.94 3.54 30.92
N THR A 19 1.97 2.81 30.36
CA THR A 19 1.33 1.65 31.02
C THR A 19 2.26 0.43 31.10
N LEU A 20 3.07 0.20 30.04
CA LEU A 20 4.03 -0.94 30.00
C LEU A 20 5.41 -0.57 30.56
N HIS A 21 5.58 0.66 31.06
CA HIS A 21 6.84 1.17 31.61
C HIS A 21 8.03 0.91 30.68
N ALA A 22 7.84 1.13 29.38
CA ALA A 22 8.82 0.84 28.35
C ALA A 22 9.25 2.12 27.61
N PRO A 23 10.53 2.23 27.18
CA PRO A 23 10.97 3.36 26.36
C PRO A 23 10.13 3.48 25.08
N PHE A 24 9.87 4.71 24.65
CA PHE A 24 9.09 4.98 23.44
C PHE A 24 9.65 4.29 22.19
N SER A 25 10.99 4.22 22.08
CA SER A 25 11.67 3.50 21.00
C SER A 25 11.37 2.00 20.98
N THR A 26 11.15 1.38 22.14
CA THR A 26 10.72 -0.02 22.22
C THR A 26 9.27 -0.17 21.82
N VAL A 27 8.41 0.73 22.28
CA VAL A 27 6.97 0.66 21.98
C VAL A 27 6.67 0.94 20.51
N GLN A 28 7.49 1.73 19.80
CA GLN A 28 7.40 1.90 18.36
C GLN A 28 7.44 0.58 17.58
N TRP A 29 8.12 -0.45 18.11
CA TRP A 29 8.14 -1.78 17.50
C TRP A 29 6.79 -2.49 17.49
N VAL A 30 5.83 -2.06 18.32
CA VAL A 30 4.44 -2.56 18.28
C VAL A 30 3.80 -2.25 16.92
N VAL A 31 4.14 -1.11 16.31
CA VAL A 31 3.67 -0.72 14.98
C VAL A 31 4.61 -1.22 13.89
N SER A 32 5.91 -0.92 14.02
CA SER A 32 6.90 -1.30 13.00
C SER A 32 6.99 -2.82 12.82
N GLY A 33 7.01 -3.58 13.92
CA GLY A 33 7.02 -5.04 13.88
C GLY A 33 5.81 -5.64 13.16
N TYR A 34 4.63 -5.08 13.38
CA TYR A 34 3.42 -5.45 12.65
C TYR A 34 3.52 -5.19 11.14
N LEU A 35 3.96 -3.99 10.75
CA LEU A 35 4.08 -3.61 9.33
C LEU A 35 5.14 -4.45 8.60
N LEU A 36 6.27 -4.72 9.26
CA LEU A 36 7.33 -5.56 8.70
C LEU A 36 6.89 -7.02 8.56
N ALA A 37 6.18 -7.56 9.57
CA ALA A 37 5.62 -8.91 9.52
C ALA A 37 4.58 -9.06 8.40
N LEU A 38 3.77 -8.03 8.19
CA LEU A 38 2.79 -7.95 7.11
C LEU A 38 3.49 -8.03 5.74
N ALA A 39 4.62 -7.34 5.57
CA ALA A 39 5.41 -7.41 4.34
C ALA A 39 6.12 -8.76 4.17
N LEU A 40 6.61 -9.35 5.27
CA LEU A 40 7.29 -10.65 5.29
C LEU A 40 6.35 -11.78 4.84
N ALA A 41 5.08 -11.75 5.24
CA ALA A 41 4.09 -12.77 4.92
C ALA A 41 3.58 -12.71 3.47
N LEU A 42 3.60 -11.53 2.85
CA LEU A 42 2.99 -11.29 1.54
C LEU A 42 3.46 -12.25 0.44
N PRO A 43 4.76 -12.57 0.28
CA PRO A 43 5.21 -13.50 -0.76
C PRO A 43 4.68 -14.93 -0.63
N LEU A 44 4.30 -15.34 0.58
CA LEU A 44 3.75 -16.68 0.83
C LEU A 44 2.32 -16.87 0.31
N HIS A 45 1.58 -15.77 0.07
CA HIS A 45 0.15 -15.81 -0.26
C HIS A 45 -0.16 -16.77 -1.43
N GLY A 46 0.54 -16.64 -2.57
CA GLY A 46 0.25 -17.46 -3.74
C GLY A 46 0.46 -18.96 -3.48
N TRP A 47 1.58 -19.32 -2.86
CA TRP A 47 1.87 -20.71 -2.52
C TRP A 47 0.88 -21.28 -1.52
N LEU A 48 0.48 -20.51 -0.50
CA LEU A 48 -0.51 -20.96 0.49
C LEU A 48 -1.86 -21.24 -0.17
N VAL A 49 -2.31 -20.36 -1.07
CA VAL A 49 -3.58 -20.54 -1.80
C VAL A 49 -3.52 -21.75 -2.73
N ASP A 50 -2.43 -21.91 -3.48
CA ASP A 50 -2.24 -23.04 -4.40
C ASP A 50 -2.22 -24.38 -3.65
N ARG A 51 -1.72 -24.41 -2.41
CA ARG A 51 -1.57 -25.63 -1.63
C ARG A 51 -2.79 -25.99 -0.80
N PHE A 52 -3.44 -25.02 -0.16
CA PHE A 52 -4.48 -25.26 0.84
C PHE A 52 -5.87 -24.75 0.42
N GLY A 53 -5.96 -24.05 -0.71
CA GLY A 53 -7.17 -23.38 -1.18
C GLY A 53 -7.39 -22.00 -0.58
N GLY A 54 -8.00 -21.11 -1.35
CA GLY A 54 -8.24 -19.74 -0.93
C GLY A 54 -9.18 -19.63 0.26
N ARG A 55 -10.27 -20.43 0.29
CA ARG A 55 -11.20 -20.47 1.43
C ARG A 55 -10.50 -20.81 2.74
N THR A 56 -9.71 -21.89 2.75
CA THR A 56 -9.00 -22.36 3.94
C THR A 56 -8.03 -21.31 4.46
N ILE A 57 -7.25 -20.71 3.57
CA ILE A 57 -6.26 -19.67 3.95
C ILE A 57 -6.97 -18.41 4.44
N TYR A 58 -8.07 -17.99 3.80
CA TYR A 58 -8.80 -16.79 4.22
C TYR A 58 -9.41 -16.96 5.62
N LEU A 59 -10.03 -18.10 5.89
CA LEU A 59 -10.54 -18.45 7.23
C LEU A 59 -9.39 -18.52 8.26
N GLY A 60 -8.28 -19.15 7.91
CA GLY A 60 -7.08 -19.21 8.76
C GLY A 60 -6.51 -17.82 9.07
N CYS A 61 -6.48 -16.91 8.10
CA CYS A 61 -6.02 -15.53 8.30
C CYS A 61 -6.95 -14.73 9.23
N PHE A 62 -8.28 -14.85 9.07
CA PHE A 62 -9.22 -14.21 9.98
C PHE A 62 -9.12 -14.79 11.40
N ALA A 63 -9.07 -16.13 11.53
CA ALA A 63 -8.91 -16.78 12.82
C ALA A 63 -7.59 -16.36 13.49
N GLY A 64 -6.47 -16.44 12.77
CA GLY A 64 -5.15 -16.03 13.25
C GLY A 64 -5.11 -14.58 13.67
N PHE A 65 -5.67 -13.67 12.87
CA PHE A 65 -5.73 -12.25 13.19
C PHE A 65 -6.59 -11.98 14.44
N THR A 66 -7.74 -12.67 14.57
CA THR A 66 -8.64 -12.51 15.72
C THR A 66 -8.02 -13.05 17.00
N VAL A 67 -7.43 -14.24 16.95
CA VAL A 67 -6.75 -14.85 18.09
C VAL A 67 -5.55 -14.01 18.54
N THR A 68 -4.71 -13.59 17.60
CA THR A 68 -3.54 -12.77 17.93
C THR A 68 -3.94 -11.38 18.42
N SER A 69 -5.08 -10.83 17.98
CA SER A 69 -5.65 -9.62 18.55
C SER A 69 -6.06 -9.80 20.01
N ALA A 70 -6.68 -10.92 20.35
CA ALA A 70 -6.96 -11.27 21.75
C ALA A 70 -5.67 -11.40 22.59
N LEU A 71 -4.62 -12.03 22.04
CA LEU A 71 -3.33 -12.14 22.69
C LEU A 71 -2.67 -10.76 22.90
N CYS A 72 -2.79 -9.84 21.93
CA CYS A 72 -2.34 -8.47 22.10
C CYS A 72 -3.05 -7.77 23.27
N ALA A 73 -4.36 -7.96 23.42
CA ALA A 73 -5.12 -7.40 24.54
C ALA A 73 -4.70 -7.99 25.90
N LEU A 74 -4.23 -9.23 25.91
CA LEU A 74 -3.76 -9.95 27.09
C LEU A 74 -2.26 -9.74 27.37
N ALA A 75 -1.55 -8.93 26.56
CA ALA A 75 -0.12 -8.71 26.73
C ALA A 75 0.20 -8.09 28.10
N TRP A 76 1.26 -8.60 28.71
CA TRP A 76 1.71 -8.21 30.07
C TRP A 76 3.02 -7.37 30.05
N SER A 77 3.66 -7.24 28.88
CA SER A 77 4.89 -6.47 28.71
C SER A 77 5.02 -5.97 27.26
N ALA A 78 5.88 -4.97 27.03
CA ALA A 78 6.14 -4.49 25.68
C ALA A 78 6.70 -5.57 24.76
N PRO A 79 7.68 -6.42 25.16
CA PRO A 79 8.15 -7.53 24.31
C PRO A 79 7.07 -8.54 23.97
N SER A 80 6.16 -8.90 24.91
CA SER A 80 5.06 -9.83 24.61
C SER A 80 4.07 -9.22 23.60
N LEU A 81 3.75 -7.93 23.77
CA LEU A 81 2.90 -7.21 22.81
C LEU A 81 3.53 -7.17 21.43
N ILE A 82 4.84 -6.84 21.32
CA ILE A 82 5.55 -6.84 20.05
C ILE A 82 5.51 -8.22 19.39
N ALA A 83 5.77 -9.30 20.14
CA ALA A 83 5.71 -10.65 19.61
C ALA A 83 4.32 -11.00 19.06
N PHE A 84 3.26 -10.69 19.82
CA PHE A 84 1.88 -10.91 19.36
C PHE A 84 1.51 -10.03 18.16
N ARG A 85 2.02 -8.81 18.09
CA ARG A 85 1.86 -7.91 16.93
C ARG A 85 2.55 -8.46 15.67
N VAL A 86 3.72 -9.06 15.80
CA VAL A 86 4.40 -9.74 14.68
C VAL A 86 3.54 -10.89 14.16
N LEU A 87 3.01 -11.74 15.04
CA LEU A 87 2.11 -12.83 14.64
C LEU A 87 0.82 -12.30 13.99
N GLN A 88 0.24 -11.25 14.56
CA GLN A 88 -0.95 -10.59 13.99
C GLN A 88 -0.65 -9.98 12.61
N GLY A 89 0.53 -9.37 12.43
CA GLY A 89 0.99 -8.84 11.15
C GLY A 89 1.14 -9.93 10.09
N MET A 90 1.65 -11.10 10.44
CA MET A 90 1.73 -12.23 9.50
C MET A 90 0.35 -12.68 9.00
N ALA A 91 -0.63 -12.81 9.89
CA ALA A 91 -2.01 -13.13 9.50
C ALA A 91 -2.66 -11.97 8.71
N GLY A 92 -2.51 -10.73 9.19
CA GLY A 92 -3.05 -9.52 8.58
C GLY A 92 -2.50 -9.22 7.18
N GLY A 93 -1.24 -9.59 6.93
CA GLY A 93 -0.55 -9.38 5.65
C GLY A 93 -1.16 -10.14 4.48
N LEU A 94 -1.82 -11.24 4.77
CA LEU A 94 -2.49 -12.06 3.78
C LEU A 94 -3.96 -11.63 3.54
N LEU A 95 -4.60 -10.92 4.46
CA LEU A 95 -6.02 -10.55 4.37
C LEU A 95 -6.34 -9.66 3.16
N ALA A 96 -5.54 -8.64 2.91
CA ALA A 96 -5.78 -7.73 1.80
C ALA A 96 -5.62 -8.40 0.42
N PRO A 97 -4.53 -9.13 0.13
CA PRO A 97 -4.42 -9.93 -1.10
C PRO A 97 -5.53 -10.97 -1.25
N MET A 98 -5.93 -11.64 -0.15
CA MET A 98 -7.03 -12.60 -0.16
C MET A 98 -8.34 -11.95 -0.58
N ALA A 99 -8.67 -10.78 -0.03
CA ALA A 99 -9.86 -10.03 -0.40
C ALA A 99 -9.81 -9.63 -1.89
N GLN A 100 -8.70 -9.10 -2.37
CA GLN A 100 -8.51 -8.71 -3.77
C GLN A 100 -8.66 -9.91 -4.71
N MET A 101 -8.03 -11.03 -4.38
CA MET A 101 -8.14 -12.27 -5.16
C MET A 101 -9.58 -12.79 -5.22
N THR A 102 -10.27 -12.84 -4.07
CA THR A 102 -11.66 -13.29 -3.97
C THR A 102 -12.58 -12.42 -4.81
N ILE A 103 -12.43 -11.10 -4.73
CA ILE A 103 -13.18 -10.15 -5.54
C ILE A 103 -12.84 -10.33 -7.03
N ALA A 104 -11.57 -10.52 -7.39
CA ALA A 104 -11.16 -10.74 -8.77
C ALA A 104 -11.73 -12.02 -9.37
N ARG A 105 -11.82 -13.10 -8.58
CA ARG A 105 -12.44 -14.37 -8.99
C ARG A 105 -13.95 -14.23 -9.16
N ALA A 106 -14.64 -13.65 -8.17
CA ALA A 106 -16.09 -13.57 -8.13
C ALA A 106 -16.70 -12.52 -9.07
N ALA A 107 -16.08 -11.34 -9.18
CA ALA A 107 -16.67 -10.21 -9.90
C ALA A 107 -16.48 -10.26 -11.43
N GLY A 108 -15.48 -11.00 -11.94
CA GLY A 108 -15.23 -11.14 -13.37
C GLY A 108 -15.19 -9.78 -14.10
N LYS A 109 -16.09 -9.57 -15.07
CA LYS A 109 -16.21 -8.30 -15.82
C LYS A 109 -16.71 -7.12 -14.98
N GLN A 110 -17.35 -7.37 -13.84
CA GLN A 110 -17.85 -6.33 -12.93
C GLN A 110 -16.81 -5.92 -11.88
N LEU A 111 -15.58 -6.43 -11.97
CA LEU A 111 -14.51 -6.16 -11.01
C LEU A 111 -14.33 -4.66 -10.69
N PRO A 112 -14.30 -3.71 -11.65
CA PRO A 112 -14.14 -2.29 -11.31
C PRO A 112 -15.30 -1.76 -10.44
N ARG A 113 -16.53 -2.23 -10.69
CA ARG A 113 -17.73 -1.80 -9.94
C ARG A 113 -17.71 -2.34 -8.51
N VAL A 114 -17.40 -3.62 -8.35
CA VAL A 114 -17.34 -4.27 -7.03
C VAL A 114 -16.15 -3.74 -6.23
N ALA A 115 -14.98 -3.63 -6.86
CA ALA A 115 -13.78 -3.11 -6.22
C ALA A 115 -13.97 -1.66 -5.74
N SER A 116 -14.63 -0.79 -6.52
CA SER A 116 -14.88 0.59 -6.10
C SER A 116 -15.79 0.69 -4.86
N ALA A 117 -16.79 -0.17 -4.75
CA ALA A 117 -17.67 -0.22 -3.57
C ALA A 117 -16.92 -0.70 -2.30
N VAL A 118 -16.07 -1.71 -2.45
CA VAL A 118 -15.30 -2.28 -1.32
C VAL A 118 -14.16 -1.35 -0.88
N THR A 119 -13.60 -0.55 -1.78
CA THR A 119 -12.46 0.33 -1.45
C THR A 119 -12.88 1.51 -0.56
N LEU A 120 -14.14 1.96 -0.62
CA LEU A 120 -14.61 3.11 0.18
C LEU A 120 -14.40 2.91 1.71
N PRO A 121 -14.84 1.80 2.33
CA PRO A 121 -14.54 1.54 3.75
C PRO A 121 -13.04 1.49 4.07
N ILE A 122 -12.22 0.99 3.13
CA ILE A 122 -10.77 0.90 3.32
C ILE A 122 -10.14 2.30 3.41
N LEU A 123 -10.63 3.26 2.61
CA LEU A 123 -10.18 4.66 2.65
C LEU A 123 -10.61 5.40 3.90
N LEU A 124 -11.77 5.05 4.47
CA LEU A 124 -12.25 5.65 5.70
C LEU A 124 -11.49 5.16 6.93
N ALA A 125 -10.88 3.97 6.87
CA ALA A 125 -10.19 3.37 8.00
C ALA A 125 -9.05 4.25 8.57
N PRO A 126 -8.13 4.84 7.79
CA PRO A 126 -7.11 5.75 8.32
C PRO A 126 -7.68 7.05 8.92
N LEU A 127 -8.80 7.52 8.39
CA LEU A 127 -9.47 8.73 8.90
C LEU A 127 -10.20 8.46 10.21
N LEU A 128 -10.87 7.32 10.32
CA LEU A 128 -11.62 6.92 11.51
C LEU A 128 -10.70 6.40 12.62
N GLY A 129 -9.53 5.87 12.28
CA GLY A 129 -8.59 5.28 13.22
C GLY A 129 -8.27 6.18 14.42
N PRO A 130 -7.77 7.40 14.23
CA PRO A 130 -7.47 8.31 15.32
C PRO A 130 -8.69 8.71 16.16
N VAL A 131 -9.86 8.87 15.54
CA VAL A 131 -11.12 9.21 16.23
C VAL A 131 -11.56 8.06 17.13
N VAL A 132 -11.55 6.83 16.59
CA VAL A 132 -11.91 5.63 17.35
C VAL A 132 -10.90 5.38 18.48
N ALA A 133 -9.59 5.54 18.21
CA ALA A 133 -8.54 5.41 19.22
C ALA A 133 -8.73 6.40 20.35
N GLY A 134 -8.91 7.69 20.05
CA GLY A 134 -9.11 8.75 21.04
C GLY A 134 -10.36 8.51 21.87
N SER A 135 -11.47 8.09 21.24
CA SER A 135 -12.71 7.78 21.96
C SER A 135 -12.55 6.56 22.89
N ILE A 136 -11.83 5.53 22.49
CA ILE A 136 -11.57 4.38 23.35
C ILE A 136 -10.66 4.76 24.52
N LEU A 137 -9.54 5.45 24.24
CA LEU A 137 -8.55 5.80 25.27
C LEU A 137 -9.07 6.82 26.28
N SER A 138 -10.11 7.61 25.95
CA SER A 138 -10.73 8.53 26.88
C SER A 138 -11.57 7.85 27.98
N VAL A 139 -12.06 6.63 27.75
CA VAL A 139 -12.99 5.92 28.66
C VAL A 139 -12.51 4.52 29.05
N ALA A 140 -11.51 3.96 28.35
CA ALA A 140 -11.06 2.58 28.52
C ALA A 140 -9.55 2.45 28.34
N SER A 141 -9.00 1.30 28.72
CA SER A 141 -7.57 1.01 28.53
C SER A 141 -7.24 0.71 27.06
N TRP A 142 -5.96 0.87 26.68
CA TRP A 142 -5.44 0.53 25.35
C TRP A 142 -5.77 -0.91 24.91
N ARG A 143 -6.04 -1.82 25.82
CA ARG A 143 -6.43 -3.21 25.52
C ARG A 143 -7.69 -3.29 24.66
N TRP A 144 -8.62 -2.38 24.85
CA TRP A 144 -9.87 -2.32 24.09
C TRP A 144 -9.66 -2.04 22.61
N ILE A 145 -8.55 -1.40 22.24
CA ILE A 145 -8.16 -1.20 20.83
C ILE A 145 -8.03 -2.55 20.11
N PHE A 146 -7.43 -3.53 20.77
CA PHE A 146 -7.28 -4.89 20.23
C PHE A 146 -8.56 -5.72 20.35
N LEU A 147 -9.30 -5.58 21.45
CA LEU A 147 -10.57 -6.25 21.65
C LEU A 147 -11.63 -5.84 20.61
N LEU A 148 -11.56 -4.61 20.11
CA LEU A 148 -12.42 -4.12 19.03
C LEU A 148 -12.37 -5.02 17.78
N ASN A 149 -11.25 -5.64 17.50
CA ASN A 149 -11.08 -6.52 16.34
C ASN A 149 -11.81 -7.86 16.50
N LEU A 150 -12.12 -8.31 17.72
CA LEU A 150 -12.71 -9.62 17.98
C LEU A 150 -14.13 -9.77 17.38
N PRO A 151 -15.09 -8.87 17.65
CA PRO A 151 -16.43 -9.01 17.08
C PRO A 151 -16.40 -8.95 15.55
N PHE A 152 -15.59 -8.04 14.96
CA PHE A 152 -15.46 -7.95 13.51
C PHE A 152 -14.81 -9.20 12.92
N GLY A 153 -13.79 -9.76 13.59
CA GLY A 153 -13.12 -10.98 13.16
C GLY A 153 -14.04 -12.20 13.22
N LEU A 154 -14.84 -12.33 14.27
CA LEU A 154 -15.82 -13.42 14.41
C LEU A 154 -16.93 -13.32 13.37
N ILE A 155 -17.47 -12.12 13.12
CA ILE A 155 -18.45 -11.89 12.05
C ILE A 155 -17.84 -12.22 10.68
N ALA A 156 -16.61 -11.78 10.42
CA ALA A 156 -15.92 -12.07 9.17
C ALA A 156 -15.68 -13.58 8.98
N LEU A 157 -15.30 -14.31 10.04
CA LEU A 157 -15.16 -15.77 10.03
C LEU A 157 -16.48 -16.46 9.71
N LEU A 158 -17.56 -16.04 10.37
CA LEU A 158 -18.89 -16.60 10.12
C LEU A 158 -19.33 -16.37 8.68
N LEU A 159 -19.25 -15.13 8.19
CA LEU A 159 -19.63 -14.80 6.83
C LEU A 159 -18.74 -15.52 5.80
N ALA A 160 -17.43 -15.56 6.01
CA ALA A 160 -16.51 -16.26 5.12
C ALA A 160 -16.79 -17.77 5.09
N SER A 161 -17.13 -18.39 6.23
CA SER A 161 -17.48 -19.82 6.29
C SER A 161 -18.77 -20.15 5.53
N MET A 162 -19.74 -19.21 5.53
CA MET A 162 -21.04 -19.40 4.88
C MET A 162 -21.02 -19.09 3.38
N PHE A 163 -20.29 -18.05 2.96
CA PHE A 163 -20.39 -17.51 1.61
C PHE A 163 -19.22 -17.83 0.69
N LEU A 164 -18.04 -18.19 1.22
CA LEU A 164 -16.92 -18.57 0.38
C LEU A 164 -17.09 -20.00 -0.15
N PRO A 165 -17.02 -20.19 -1.48
CA PRO A 165 -17.06 -21.54 -2.06
C PRO A 165 -15.83 -22.35 -1.66
N ASP A 166 -15.98 -23.68 -1.60
CA ASP A 166 -14.87 -24.59 -1.39
C ASP A 166 -14.07 -24.72 -2.70
N ASP A 167 -12.83 -24.28 -2.70
CA ASP A 167 -11.91 -24.29 -3.84
C ASP A 167 -10.77 -25.31 -3.70
N ARG A 168 -10.91 -26.28 -2.79
CA ARG A 168 -9.88 -27.31 -2.56
C ARG A 168 -9.64 -28.18 -3.78
N GLN A 169 -10.63 -28.37 -4.64
CA GLN A 169 -10.48 -29.14 -5.87
C GLN A 169 -9.62 -28.44 -6.93
N GLU A 170 -9.47 -27.12 -6.82
CA GLU A 170 -8.63 -26.31 -7.70
C GLU A 170 -7.16 -26.23 -7.22
N CYS A 171 -6.86 -26.83 -6.07
CA CYS A 171 -5.52 -26.81 -5.49
C CYS A 171 -4.50 -27.47 -6.41
N ARG A 172 -3.40 -26.76 -6.65
CA ARG A 172 -2.24 -27.25 -7.40
C ARG A 172 -1.03 -27.30 -6.47
N PRO A 173 -0.83 -28.41 -5.70
CA PRO A 173 0.24 -28.48 -4.73
C PRO A 173 1.59 -28.39 -5.42
N ARG A 174 2.27 -27.28 -5.27
CA ARG A 174 3.64 -27.09 -5.72
C ARG A 174 4.59 -26.97 -4.53
N ARG A 175 5.87 -27.28 -4.76
CA ARG A 175 6.90 -27.14 -3.74
C ARG A 175 7.15 -25.66 -3.44
N LEU A 176 7.30 -25.33 -2.15
CA LEU A 176 7.65 -23.97 -1.74
C LEU A 176 9.06 -23.61 -2.26
N ASP A 177 9.17 -22.46 -2.88
CA ASP A 177 10.46 -21.87 -3.24
C ASP A 177 11.10 -21.20 -2.01
N ILE A 178 11.69 -22.03 -1.13
CA ILE A 178 12.32 -21.57 0.12
C ILE A 178 13.41 -20.55 -0.17
N ALA A 179 14.23 -20.77 -1.21
CA ALA A 179 15.32 -19.85 -1.54
C ALA A 179 14.79 -18.51 -2.09
N GLY A 180 13.69 -18.53 -2.90
CA GLY A 180 13.00 -17.32 -3.33
C GLY A 180 12.39 -16.56 -2.16
N LEU A 181 11.79 -17.28 -1.22
CA LEU A 181 11.22 -16.70 -0.01
C LEU A 181 12.30 -16.05 0.88
N ALA A 182 13.43 -16.75 1.09
CA ALA A 182 14.55 -16.25 1.88
C ALA A 182 15.23 -15.01 1.26
N LEU A 183 15.10 -14.81 -0.04
CA LEU A 183 15.59 -13.61 -0.72
C LEU A 183 14.56 -12.48 -0.72
N LEU A 184 13.32 -12.78 -1.14
CA LEU A 184 12.29 -11.76 -1.40
C LEU A 184 11.71 -11.16 -0.11
N SER A 185 11.38 -12.00 0.89
CA SER A 185 10.76 -11.50 2.12
C SER A 185 11.71 -10.60 2.93
N PRO A 186 12.97 -10.96 3.21
CA PRO A 186 13.90 -10.04 3.86
C PRO A 186 14.25 -8.83 3.00
N ALA A 187 14.28 -8.95 1.66
CA ALA A 187 14.48 -7.81 0.78
C ALA A 187 13.37 -6.75 0.94
N LEU A 188 12.11 -7.18 1.02
CA LEU A 188 10.97 -6.28 1.26
C LEU A 188 11.06 -5.62 2.64
N VAL A 189 11.40 -6.38 3.66
CA VAL A 189 11.59 -5.85 5.03
C VAL A 189 12.74 -4.84 5.07
N ALA A 190 13.89 -5.18 4.47
CA ALA A 190 15.06 -4.31 4.40
C ALA A 190 14.76 -3.03 3.60
N LEU A 191 13.97 -3.13 2.54
CA LEU A 191 13.54 -1.97 1.74
C LEU A 191 12.66 -1.02 2.58
N LEU A 192 11.64 -1.55 3.26
CA LEU A 192 10.72 -0.75 4.06
C LEU A 192 11.45 -0.10 5.25
N TYR A 193 12.16 -0.90 6.05
CA TYR A 193 12.87 -0.39 7.21
C TYR A 193 14.00 0.55 6.81
N GLY A 194 14.72 0.22 5.74
CA GLY A 194 15.81 1.04 5.22
C GLY A 194 15.36 2.42 4.75
N THR A 195 14.15 2.50 4.16
CA THR A 195 13.54 3.77 3.74
C THR A 195 13.18 4.65 4.94
N ASP A 196 12.61 4.06 5.99
CA ASP A 196 12.23 4.80 7.19
C ASP A 196 13.47 5.35 7.94
N HIS A 197 14.62 4.68 7.82
CA HIS A 197 15.88 5.04 8.50
C HIS A 197 16.96 5.54 7.53
N MET A 198 16.59 6.09 6.38
CA MET A 198 17.51 6.48 5.30
C MET A 198 18.56 7.53 5.72
N GLY A 199 18.27 8.36 6.71
CA GLY A 199 19.22 9.32 7.29
C GLY A 199 20.35 8.68 8.12
N GLN A 200 20.25 7.38 8.44
CA GLN A 200 21.21 6.64 9.24
C GLN A 200 22.00 5.65 8.35
N ARG A 201 23.24 5.35 8.73
CA ARG A 201 24.07 4.33 8.06
C ARG A 201 23.36 2.98 7.95
N THR A 202 22.67 2.57 9.01
CA THR A 202 21.91 1.32 9.06
C THR A 202 20.84 1.25 7.96
N GLY A 203 20.09 2.34 7.75
CA GLY A 203 19.08 2.42 6.70
C GLY A 203 19.70 2.31 5.31
N GLN A 204 20.81 3.00 5.06
CA GLN A 204 21.51 2.95 3.78
C GLN A 204 22.05 1.54 3.47
N VAL A 205 22.65 0.87 4.47
CA VAL A 205 23.12 -0.52 4.32
C VAL A 205 21.96 -1.47 4.01
N LEU A 206 20.83 -1.32 4.70
CA LEU A 206 19.66 -2.14 4.45
C LEU A 206 19.04 -1.90 3.07
N LEU A 207 19.05 -0.66 2.57
CA LEU A 207 18.63 -0.36 1.19
C LEU A 207 19.54 -1.03 0.15
N CYS A 208 20.86 -0.96 0.34
CA CYS A 208 21.80 -1.69 -0.51
C CYS A 208 21.56 -3.20 -0.46
N LEU A 209 21.35 -3.76 0.73
CA LEU A 209 21.06 -5.17 0.93
C LEU A 209 19.76 -5.57 0.23
N ALA A 210 18.70 -4.75 0.34
CA ALA A 210 17.42 -4.99 -0.34
C ALA A 210 17.58 -5.06 -1.87
N VAL A 211 18.38 -4.15 -2.45
CA VAL A 211 18.67 -4.15 -3.89
C VAL A 211 19.45 -5.40 -4.30
N VAL A 212 20.49 -5.76 -3.55
CA VAL A 212 21.31 -6.96 -3.82
C VAL A 212 20.45 -8.23 -3.74
N MET A 213 19.67 -8.38 -2.67
CA MET A 213 18.78 -9.53 -2.49
C MET A 213 17.70 -9.57 -3.57
N GLY A 214 17.14 -8.41 -3.98
CA GLY A 214 16.21 -8.29 -5.08
C GLY A 214 16.79 -8.75 -6.42
N ILE A 215 18.03 -8.36 -6.74
CA ILE A 215 18.73 -8.80 -7.95
C ILE A 215 18.96 -10.32 -7.91
N PHE A 216 19.40 -10.87 -6.79
CA PHE A 216 19.58 -12.31 -6.63
C PHE A 216 18.26 -13.06 -6.78
N TYR A 217 17.16 -12.52 -6.20
CA TYR A 217 15.83 -13.07 -6.36
C TYR A 217 15.39 -13.09 -7.84
N LEU A 218 15.55 -11.99 -8.57
CA LEU A 218 15.18 -11.91 -9.98
C LEU A 218 15.98 -12.91 -10.84
N ARG A 219 17.28 -13.04 -10.59
CA ARG A 219 18.12 -14.05 -11.28
C ARG A 219 17.66 -15.47 -10.99
N GLN A 220 17.33 -15.76 -9.73
CA GLN A 220 16.84 -17.06 -9.32
C GLN A 220 15.45 -17.35 -9.91
N ALA A 221 14.52 -16.40 -9.84
CA ALA A 221 13.17 -16.53 -10.39
C ALA A 221 13.21 -16.76 -11.90
N HIS A 222 14.11 -16.06 -12.62
CA HIS A 222 14.31 -16.28 -14.05
C HIS A 222 14.78 -17.71 -14.36
N ARG A 223 15.67 -18.29 -13.53
CA ARG A 223 16.15 -19.67 -13.69
C ARG A 223 15.10 -20.72 -13.37
N LYS A 224 14.22 -20.46 -12.38
CA LYS A 224 13.20 -21.41 -11.90
C LYS A 224 11.91 -21.38 -12.72
N GLY A 225 11.62 -20.28 -13.43
CA GLY A 225 10.40 -20.11 -14.22
C GLY A 225 9.14 -20.32 -13.36
N GLU A 226 8.23 -21.18 -13.79
CA GLU A 226 6.96 -21.47 -13.10
C GLU A 226 7.13 -21.99 -11.66
N ARG A 227 8.31 -22.52 -11.29
CA ARG A 227 8.61 -22.99 -9.93
C ARG A 227 9.04 -21.87 -8.99
N ALA A 228 9.25 -20.66 -9.50
CA ALA A 228 9.58 -19.51 -8.69
C ALA A 228 8.38 -19.07 -7.82
N LEU A 229 8.66 -18.34 -6.76
CA LEU A 229 7.64 -17.80 -5.87
C LEU A 229 6.69 -16.85 -6.62
N ILE A 230 7.24 -16.05 -7.55
CA ILE A 230 6.51 -15.26 -8.54
C ILE A 230 7.04 -15.65 -9.92
N ASP A 231 6.16 -16.10 -10.79
CA ASP A 231 6.52 -16.37 -12.17
C ASP A 231 6.70 -15.07 -12.95
N LEU A 232 7.92 -14.82 -13.39
CA LEU A 232 8.26 -13.65 -14.18
C LEU A 232 7.64 -13.68 -15.59
N ALA A 233 7.14 -14.82 -16.04
CA ALA A 233 6.43 -14.95 -17.32
C ALA A 233 5.15 -14.08 -17.35
N LEU A 234 4.49 -13.84 -16.19
CA LEU A 234 3.36 -12.93 -16.08
C LEU A 234 3.67 -11.53 -16.61
N PHE A 235 4.89 -11.05 -16.42
CA PHE A 235 5.33 -9.73 -16.87
C PHE A 235 5.65 -9.66 -18.37
N ARG A 236 5.67 -10.80 -19.09
CA ARG A 236 5.77 -10.82 -20.55
C ARG A 236 4.48 -10.37 -21.21
N ALA A 237 3.33 -10.57 -20.54
CA ALA A 237 2.06 -10.07 -21.02
C ALA A 237 2.01 -8.52 -20.93
N PRO A 238 1.86 -7.81 -22.07
CA PRO A 238 2.00 -6.35 -22.09
C PRO A 238 0.97 -5.62 -21.22
N ILE A 239 -0.24 -6.17 -21.08
CA ILE A 239 -1.30 -5.60 -20.24
C ILE A 239 -0.96 -5.77 -18.76
N PHE A 240 -0.50 -6.97 -18.35
CA PHE A 240 -0.10 -7.23 -16.97
C PHE A 240 1.08 -6.36 -16.55
N SER A 241 2.12 -6.31 -17.39
CA SER A 241 3.30 -5.48 -17.15
C SER A 241 2.96 -3.99 -17.04
N ALA A 242 2.08 -3.49 -17.92
CA ALA A 242 1.59 -2.11 -17.83
C ALA A 242 0.81 -1.86 -16.54
N SER A 243 -0.07 -2.78 -16.14
CA SER A 243 -0.82 -2.70 -14.89
C SER A 243 0.10 -2.68 -13.67
N ALA A 244 1.09 -3.56 -13.64
CA ALA A 244 2.09 -3.62 -12.57
C ALA A 244 2.91 -2.32 -12.48
N LEU A 245 3.36 -1.78 -13.60
CA LEU A 245 4.12 -0.52 -13.63
C LEU A 245 3.26 0.67 -13.19
N ILE A 246 1.98 0.70 -13.58
CA ILE A 246 1.03 1.73 -13.10
C ILE A 246 0.85 1.63 -11.59
N MET A 247 0.69 0.41 -11.03
CA MET A 247 0.58 0.20 -9.58
C MET A 247 1.83 0.66 -8.84
N PHE A 248 3.02 0.33 -9.37
CA PHE A 248 4.31 0.79 -8.85
C PHE A 248 4.39 2.32 -8.81
N MET A 249 4.14 2.97 -9.96
CA MET A 249 4.21 4.43 -10.07
C MET A 249 3.16 5.12 -9.21
N LEU A 250 1.91 4.62 -9.22
CA LEU A 250 0.80 5.20 -8.45
C LEU A 250 1.10 5.21 -6.95
N ASN A 251 1.57 4.07 -6.41
CA ASN A 251 1.93 3.95 -5.01
C ASN A 251 3.16 4.82 -4.69
N GLY A 252 4.16 4.78 -5.56
CA GLY A 252 5.37 5.58 -5.42
C GLY A 252 5.10 7.07 -5.36
N VAL A 253 4.31 7.58 -6.30
CA VAL A 253 3.94 9.01 -6.34
C VAL A 253 3.10 9.41 -5.13
N ALA A 254 2.20 8.51 -4.67
CA ALA A 254 1.39 8.75 -3.48
C ALA A 254 2.26 8.92 -2.24
N PHE A 255 3.15 7.95 -1.95
CA PHE A 255 4.02 7.99 -0.77
C PHE A 255 5.06 9.12 -0.82
N ALA A 256 5.73 9.31 -1.98
CA ALA A 256 6.68 10.40 -2.13
C ALA A 256 6.02 11.78 -1.93
N GLY A 257 4.78 11.95 -2.41
CA GLY A 257 4.05 13.17 -2.17
C GLY A 257 3.57 13.34 -0.73
N GLN A 258 3.21 12.26 -0.04
CA GLN A 258 2.88 12.30 1.39
C GLN A 258 4.09 12.68 2.24
N MET A 259 5.32 12.37 1.80
CA MET A 259 6.55 12.81 2.44
C MET A 259 6.89 14.27 2.09
N LEU A 260 6.89 14.61 0.79
CA LEU A 260 7.33 15.93 0.32
C LEU A 260 6.42 17.07 0.79
N LEU A 261 5.11 16.86 0.79
CA LEU A 261 4.14 17.92 1.04
C LEU A 261 4.19 18.48 2.46
N PRO A 262 4.16 17.66 3.54
CA PRO A 262 4.32 18.18 4.90
C PRO A 262 5.67 18.86 5.11
N VAL A 263 6.76 18.27 4.57
CA VAL A 263 8.11 18.85 4.68
C VAL A 263 8.17 20.23 4.03
N TRP A 264 7.55 20.39 2.86
CA TRP A 264 7.47 21.68 2.18
C TRP A 264 6.63 22.71 2.95
N LEU A 265 5.44 22.30 3.46
CA LEU A 265 4.55 23.18 4.23
C LEU A 265 5.22 23.68 5.51
N ILE A 266 5.96 22.83 6.20
CA ILE A 266 6.62 23.18 7.46
C ILE A 266 7.89 24.00 7.18
N HIS A 267 8.80 23.52 6.33
CA HIS A 267 10.14 24.12 6.18
C HIS A 267 10.18 25.30 5.21
N ALA A 268 9.35 25.30 4.16
CA ALA A 268 9.36 26.38 3.17
C ALA A 268 8.23 27.40 3.39
N CYS A 269 7.04 26.96 3.88
CA CYS A 269 5.90 27.85 4.09
C CYS A 269 5.73 28.29 5.55
N GLY A 270 6.52 27.73 6.50
CA GLY A 270 6.43 28.06 7.94
C GLY A 270 5.13 27.65 8.60
N ILE A 271 4.39 26.68 8.05
CA ILE A 271 3.12 26.22 8.59
C ILE A 271 3.39 25.30 9.78
N PRO A 272 2.77 25.53 10.94
CA PRO A 272 2.90 24.64 12.10
C PRO A 272 2.49 23.20 11.76
N ALA A 273 3.24 22.22 12.27
CA ALA A 273 3.01 20.79 12.03
C ALA A 273 1.57 20.37 12.36
N GLU A 274 0.99 20.93 13.42
CA GLU A 274 -0.39 20.69 13.88
C GLU A 274 -1.45 21.04 12.83
N ARG A 275 -1.20 22.06 12.01
CA ARG A 275 -2.13 22.53 10.96
C ARG A 275 -1.90 21.85 9.63
N THR A 276 -0.73 21.25 9.40
CA THR A 276 -0.35 20.63 8.12
C THR A 276 -1.36 19.57 7.66
N GLY A 277 -1.90 18.77 8.59
CA GLY A 277 -2.93 17.78 8.28
C GLY A 277 -4.20 18.35 7.65
N TRP A 278 -4.66 19.52 8.11
CA TRP A 278 -5.83 20.20 7.54
C TRP A 278 -5.58 20.69 6.12
N PHE A 279 -4.38 21.17 5.83
CA PHE A 279 -4.00 21.57 4.48
C PHE A 279 -3.93 20.38 3.50
N MET A 280 -3.75 19.16 3.99
CA MET A 280 -3.76 17.94 3.19
C MET A 280 -5.16 17.35 2.97
N ALA A 281 -6.18 17.81 3.71
CA ALA A 281 -7.55 17.29 3.62
C ALA A 281 -8.14 17.29 2.19
N PRO A 282 -7.92 18.30 1.32
CA PRO A 282 -8.44 18.30 -0.05
C PRO A 282 -8.01 17.09 -0.89
N LEU A 283 -6.82 16.51 -0.62
CA LEU A 283 -6.36 15.27 -1.26
C LEU A 283 -7.31 14.11 -0.97
N GLY A 284 -7.66 13.94 0.32
CA GLY A 284 -8.60 12.90 0.76
C GLY A 284 -9.99 13.11 0.18
N VAL A 285 -10.48 14.36 0.17
CA VAL A 285 -11.79 14.71 -0.41
C VAL A 285 -11.83 14.35 -1.91
N GLY A 286 -10.78 14.68 -2.67
CA GLY A 286 -10.68 14.31 -4.09
C GLY A 286 -10.76 12.80 -4.31
N MET A 287 -10.06 12.00 -3.48
CA MET A 287 -10.13 10.54 -3.52
C MET A 287 -11.54 10.05 -3.18
N MET A 288 -12.16 10.55 -2.10
CA MET A 288 -13.49 10.15 -1.66
C MET A 288 -14.57 10.43 -2.70
N CYS A 289 -14.46 11.54 -3.46
CA CYS A 289 -15.39 11.87 -4.53
C CYS A 289 -15.29 10.92 -5.72
N THR A 290 -14.10 10.44 -6.04
CA THR A 290 -13.87 9.69 -7.29
C THR A 290 -13.89 8.17 -7.12
N TYR A 291 -13.46 7.64 -5.96
CA TYR A 291 -13.43 6.18 -5.75
C TYR A 291 -14.78 5.49 -5.96
N PRO A 292 -15.91 5.98 -5.39
CA PRO A 292 -17.21 5.32 -5.58
C PRO A 292 -17.68 5.35 -7.04
N LEU A 293 -17.26 6.37 -7.77
CA LEU A 293 -17.64 6.58 -9.17
C LEU A 293 -16.78 5.79 -10.14
N THR A 294 -15.59 5.33 -9.73
CA THR A 294 -14.59 4.70 -10.61
C THR A 294 -15.16 3.50 -11.37
N GLY A 295 -16.00 2.69 -10.73
CA GLY A 295 -16.65 1.56 -11.40
C GLY A 295 -17.56 1.98 -12.55
N ARG A 296 -18.42 3.00 -12.33
CA ARG A 296 -19.32 3.55 -13.36
C ARG A 296 -18.53 4.26 -14.46
N LEU A 297 -17.53 5.05 -14.08
CA LEU A 297 -16.66 5.75 -15.02
C LEU A 297 -15.85 4.78 -15.89
N THR A 298 -15.39 3.67 -15.31
CA THR A 298 -14.69 2.62 -16.06
C THR A 298 -15.60 1.97 -17.11
N ALA A 299 -16.86 1.71 -16.76
CA ALA A 299 -17.83 1.17 -17.69
C ALA A 299 -18.15 2.13 -18.84
N HIS A 300 -18.19 3.44 -18.56
CA HIS A 300 -18.53 4.47 -19.56
C HIS A 300 -17.35 4.84 -20.45
N PHE A 301 -16.18 5.16 -19.87
CA PHE A 301 -15.02 5.65 -20.63
C PHE A 301 -14.04 4.55 -21.06
N GLY A 302 -14.13 3.36 -20.46
CA GLY A 302 -13.18 2.28 -20.63
C GLY A 302 -11.89 2.49 -19.81
N ILE A 303 -11.14 1.40 -19.61
CA ILE A 303 -9.97 1.35 -18.72
C ILE A 303 -8.91 2.38 -19.16
N ARG A 304 -8.48 2.34 -20.42
CA ARG A 304 -7.37 3.19 -20.93
C ARG A 304 -7.67 4.68 -20.79
N ARG A 305 -8.88 5.12 -21.21
CA ARG A 305 -9.25 6.54 -21.17
C ARG A 305 -9.35 7.05 -19.74
N LEU A 306 -10.01 6.27 -18.88
CA LEU A 306 -10.20 6.67 -17.49
C LEU A 306 -8.86 6.78 -16.75
N THR A 307 -7.99 5.76 -16.86
CA THR A 307 -6.66 5.78 -16.23
C THR A 307 -5.82 6.94 -16.76
N ARG A 308 -5.95 7.28 -18.05
CA ARG A 308 -5.28 8.42 -18.67
C ARG A 308 -5.77 9.75 -18.10
N TYR A 309 -7.08 9.94 -17.98
CA TYR A 309 -7.64 11.15 -17.35
C TYR A 309 -7.18 11.28 -15.89
N GLY A 310 -7.16 10.18 -15.16
CA GLY A 310 -6.61 10.16 -13.80
C GLY A 310 -5.14 10.58 -13.74
N ALA A 311 -4.31 10.07 -14.65
CA ALA A 311 -2.89 10.42 -14.73
C ALA A 311 -2.69 11.91 -15.08
N ILE A 312 -3.49 12.47 -15.98
CA ILE A 312 -3.47 13.90 -16.32
C ILE A 312 -3.90 14.72 -15.09
N CYS A 313 -5.03 14.42 -14.48
CA CYS A 313 -5.53 15.17 -13.32
C CYS A 313 -4.52 15.14 -12.16
N SER A 314 -3.99 13.96 -11.81
CA SER A 314 -3.01 13.84 -10.73
C SER A 314 -1.69 14.53 -11.08
N GLY A 315 -1.25 14.44 -12.34
CA GLY A 315 -0.06 15.12 -12.86
C GLY A 315 -0.19 16.64 -12.84
N LEU A 316 -1.34 17.16 -13.28
CA LEU A 316 -1.64 18.61 -13.22
C LEU A 316 -1.65 19.13 -11.78
N GLY A 317 -2.27 18.39 -10.84
CA GLY A 317 -2.22 18.73 -9.43
C GLY A 317 -0.78 18.76 -8.89
N THR A 318 0.07 17.82 -9.28
CA THR A 318 1.49 17.81 -8.89
C THR A 318 2.28 18.95 -9.56
N LEU A 319 1.99 19.28 -10.81
CA LEU A 319 2.60 20.41 -11.51
C LEU A 319 2.25 21.74 -10.83
N MET A 320 0.98 21.91 -10.42
CA MET A 320 0.56 23.08 -9.63
C MET A 320 1.34 23.19 -8.31
N LEU A 321 1.63 22.06 -7.63
CA LEU A 321 2.48 22.06 -6.42
C LEU A 321 3.92 22.48 -6.75
N ALA A 322 4.49 22.04 -7.87
CA ALA A 322 5.82 22.45 -8.31
C ALA A 322 5.88 23.96 -8.60
N VAL A 323 4.86 24.50 -9.27
CA VAL A 323 4.74 25.95 -9.52
C VAL A 323 4.57 26.71 -8.21
N LEU A 324 3.72 26.22 -7.30
CA LEU A 324 3.46 26.84 -6.00
C LEU A 324 4.73 26.88 -5.13
N ALA A 325 5.57 25.85 -5.21
CA ALA A 325 6.85 25.82 -4.51
C ALA A 325 7.82 26.90 -5.00
N CYS A 326 7.68 27.36 -6.25
CA CYS A 326 8.49 28.42 -6.83
C CYS A 326 7.89 29.82 -6.65
N SER A 327 6.55 29.95 -6.80
CA SER A 327 5.85 31.24 -6.82
C SER A 327 5.39 31.76 -5.45
N GLY A 328 5.48 30.91 -4.40
CA GLY A 328 5.03 31.25 -3.06
C GLY A 328 3.70 30.60 -2.68
N PHE A 329 3.40 30.59 -1.37
CA PHE A 329 2.25 29.89 -0.82
C PHE A 329 0.92 30.59 -1.16
N ASN A 330 -0.01 29.81 -1.71
CA ASN A 330 -1.40 30.21 -1.93
C ASN A 330 -2.33 29.05 -1.59
N ILE A 331 -3.23 29.27 -0.62
CA ILE A 331 -4.09 28.23 -0.09
C ILE A 331 -5.11 27.68 -1.12
N PHE A 332 -5.62 28.53 -2.00
CA PHE A 332 -6.61 28.13 -3.01
C PHE A 332 -5.97 27.27 -4.09
N ILE A 333 -4.76 27.64 -4.53
CA ILE A 333 -3.99 26.85 -5.50
C ILE A 333 -3.59 25.52 -4.86
N LEU A 334 -3.15 25.52 -3.60
CA LEU A 334 -2.82 24.31 -2.85
C LEU A 334 -4.02 23.36 -2.74
N ALA A 335 -5.18 23.86 -2.32
CA ALA A 335 -6.39 23.06 -2.17
C ALA A 335 -6.84 22.46 -3.52
N THR A 336 -6.82 23.26 -4.58
CA THR A 336 -7.16 22.81 -5.94
C THR A 336 -6.18 21.75 -6.43
N ALA A 337 -4.87 21.98 -6.26
CA ALA A 337 -3.82 21.04 -6.64
C ALA A 337 -3.97 19.68 -5.94
N LEU A 338 -4.22 19.71 -4.64
CA LEU A 338 -4.41 18.50 -3.85
C LEU A 338 -5.71 17.77 -4.18
N PHE A 339 -6.79 18.51 -4.41
CA PHE A 339 -8.06 17.93 -4.84
C PHE A 339 -7.91 17.22 -6.19
N LEU A 340 -7.32 17.88 -7.19
CA LEU A 340 -7.06 17.29 -8.50
C LEU A 340 -6.16 16.05 -8.40
N ARG A 341 -5.12 16.14 -7.57
CA ARG A 341 -4.23 15.01 -7.34
C ARG A 341 -4.95 13.82 -6.71
N GLY A 342 -5.78 14.07 -5.69
CA GLY A 342 -6.59 13.04 -5.04
C GLY A 342 -7.62 12.44 -5.99
N ALA A 343 -8.37 13.28 -6.70
CA ALA A 343 -9.35 12.84 -7.68
C ALA A 343 -8.72 11.98 -8.78
N GLY A 344 -7.57 12.41 -9.31
CA GLY A 344 -6.82 11.65 -10.31
C GLY A 344 -6.35 10.30 -9.79
N THR A 345 -5.75 10.27 -8.60
CA THR A 345 -5.29 9.02 -7.95
C THR A 345 -6.43 8.04 -7.76
N GLY A 346 -7.62 8.52 -7.38
CA GLY A 346 -8.80 7.70 -7.14
C GLY A 346 -9.30 6.92 -8.36
N ILE A 347 -9.09 7.42 -9.57
CA ILE A 347 -9.58 6.78 -10.80
C ILE A 347 -8.51 5.99 -11.57
N ILE A 348 -7.28 5.86 -11.06
CA ILE A 348 -6.19 5.12 -11.72
C ILE A 348 -6.14 3.67 -11.23
N GLY A 349 -6.14 3.45 -9.93
CA GLY A 349 -5.75 2.17 -9.32
C GLY A 349 -6.66 1.01 -9.69
N ILE A 350 -7.98 1.18 -9.51
CA ILE A 350 -8.97 0.12 -9.73
C ILE A 350 -9.00 -0.35 -11.19
N PRO A 351 -9.09 0.55 -12.21
CA PRO A 351 -9.07 0.12 -13.60
C PRO A 351 -7.77 -0.59 -14.01
N ALA A 352 -6.62 -0.08 -13.56
CA ALA A 352 -5.33 -0.68 -13.86
C ALA A 352 -5.19 -2.08 -13.25
N MET A 353 -5.56 -2.24 -11.97
CA MET A 353 -5.59 -3.55 -11.30
C MET A 353 -6.55 -4.52 -11.99
N SER A 354 -7.74 -4.04 -12.38
CA SER A 354 -8.73 -4.85 -13.09
C SER A 354 -8.24 -5.33 -14.45
N ALA A 355 -7.50 -4.49 -15.18
CA ALA A 355 -6.85 -4.88 -16.44
C ALA A 355 -5.81 -5.96 -16.22
N GLY A 356 -4.99 -5.85 -15.17
CA GLY A 356 -4.01 -6.86 -14.79
C GLY A 356 -4.66 -8.22 -14.54
N TYR A 357 -5.69 -8.27 -13.71
CA TYR A 357 -6.41 -9.53 -13.42
C TYR A 357 -7.16 -10.10 -14.63
N ALA A 358 -7.67 -9.24 -15.51
CA ALA A 358 -8.36 -9.72 -16.71
C ALA A 358 -7.41 -10.22 -17.80
N SER A 359 -6.12 -9.98 -17.69
CA SER A 359 -5.09 -10.42 -18.65
C SER A 359 -4.47 -11.76 -18.32
N VAL A 360 -4.84 -12.37 -17.20
CA VAL A 360 -4.33 -13.67 -16.72
C VAL A 360 -5.46 -14.70 -16.64
N THR A 361 -5.09 -15.98 -16.67
CA THR A 361 -6.06 -17.07 -16.49
C THR A 361 -6.57 -17.12 -15.05
N PRO A 362 -7.76 -17.70 -14.78
CA PRO A 362 -8.28 -17.86 -13.43
C PRO A 362 -7.31 -18.58 -12.47
N ALA A 363 -6.56 -19.54 -12.98
CA ALA A 363 -5.56 -20.29 -12.22
C ALA A 363 -4.36 -19.44 -11.79
N GLU A 364 -4.01 -18.40 -12.56
CA GLU A 364 -2.87 -17.51 -12.30
C GLU A 364 -3.26 -16.33 -11.37
N ILE A 365 -4.55 -16.11 -11.08
CA ILE A 365 -5.00 -14.98 -10.25
C ILE A 365 -4.28 -14.92 -8.88
N PRO A 366 -4.08 -16.02 -8.12
CA PRO A 366 -3.36 -15.97 -6.85
C PRO A 366 -1.95 -15.40 -7.00
N MET A 367 -1.19 -15.89 -7.99
CA MET A 367 0.16 -15.43 -8.26
C MET A 367 0.20 -13.99 -8.79
N ALA A 368 -0.72 -13.63 -9.69
CA ALA A 368 -0.88 -12.27 -10.19
C ALA A 368 -1.17 -11.28 -9.06
N THR A 369 -2.00 -11.69 -8.06
CA THR A 369 -2.29 -10.88 -6.88
C THR A 369 -1.04 -10.61 -6.06
N VAL A 370 -0.22 -11.64 -5.81
CA VAL A 370 1.07 -11.47 -5.11
C VAL A 370 1.98 -10.53 -5.87
N ALA A 371 2.15 -10.76 -7.18
CA ALA A 371 3.03 -9.96 -8.03
C ALA A 371 2.64 -8.47 -8.03
N LEU A 372 1.35 -8.16 -8.24
CA LEU A 372 0.84 -6.78 -8.22
C LEU A 372 1.02 -6.12 -6.85
N ASN A 373 0.72 -6.82 -5.75
CA ASN A 373 0.88 -6.28 -4.41
C ASN A 373 2.34 -6.02 -4.04
N ILE A 374 3.26 -6.90 -4.42
CA ILE A 374 4.69 -6.72 -4.18
C ILE A 374 5.22 -5.54 -4.98
N VAL A 375 4.92 -5.48 -6.28
CA VAL A 375 5.34 -4.37 -7.15
C VAL A 375 4.80 -3.04 -6.64
N GLN A 376 3.53 -2.99 -6.23
CA GLN A 376 2.92 -1.81 -5.62
C GLN A 376 3.66 -1.39 -4.34
N ARG A 377 3.99 -2.34 -3.46
CA ARG A 377 4.69 -2.04 -2.19
C ARG A 377 6.11 -1.55 -2.39
N ILE A 378 6.81 -2.03 -3.39
CA ILE A 378 8.16 -1.57 -3.74
C ILE A 378 8.12 -0.13 -4.26
N GLY A 379 7.07 0.27 -4.97
CA GLY A 379 6.93 1.61 -5.56
C GLY A 379 7.01 2.74 -4.54
N GLY A 380 6.31 2.61 -3.40
CA GLY A 380 6.31 3.60 -2.32
C GLY A 380 7.72 3.96 -1.85
N PRO A 381 8.44 3.04 -1.22
CA PRO A 381 9.80 3.25 -0.74
C PRO A 381 10.75 3.76 -1.83
N THR A 382 10.70 3.16 -3.03
CA THR A 382 11.63 3.50 -4.12
C THR A 382 11.51 4.96 -4.55
N LEU A 383 10.29 5.43 -4.88
CA LEU A 383 10.12 6.81 -5.35
C LEU A 383 10.26 7.81 -4.21
N THR A 384 9.88 7.45 -2.98
CA THR A 384 10.11 8.28 -1.80
C THR A 384 11.62 8.49 -1.56
N THR A 385 12.41 7.42 -1.63
CA THR A 385 13.87 7.48 -1.50
C THR A 385 14.49 8.39 -2.58
N LEU A 386 14.08 8.24 -3.84
CA LEU A 386 14.59 9.06 -4.93
C LEU A 386 14.27 10.55 -4.71
N CYS A 387 13.03 10.88 -4.33
CA CYS A 387 12.63 12.25 -4.04
C CYS A 387 13.35 12.81 -2.81
N ALA A 388 13.48 12.04 -1.75
CA ALA A 388 14.16 12.46 -0.52
C ALA A 388 15.66 12.69 -0.74
N THR A 389 16.32 11.82 -1.52
CA THR A 389 17.74 11.96 -1.88
C THR A 389 17.97 13.22 -2.70
N LEU A 390 17.13 13.46 -3.72
CA LEU A 390 17.22 14.69 -4.52
C LEU A 390 16.99 15.93 -3.67
N LEU A 391 15.96 15.92 -2.83
CA LEU A 391 15.65 17.03 -1.94
C LEU A 391 16.78 17.29 -0.95
N GLY A 392 17.29 16.25 -0.26
CA GLY A 392 18.39 16.35 0.70
C GLY A 392 19.66 16.89 0.05
N TRP A 393 20.03 16.38 -1.15
CA TRP A 393 21.17 16.90 -1.90
C TRP A 393 21.01 18.37 -2.27
N ARG A 394 19.82 18.78 -2.73
CA ARG A 394 19.54 20.19 -3.06
C ARG A 394 19.57 21.08 -1.83
N LEU A 395 18.98 20.64 -0.71
CA LEU A 395 18.95 21.41 0.53
C LEU A 395 20.32 21.56 1.17
N SER A 396 21.21 20.58 1.05
CA SER A 396 22.59 20.70 1.58
C SER A 396 23.42 21.77 0.87
N HIS A 397 23.02 22.20 -0.33
CA HIS A 397 23.65 23.27 -1.10
C HIS A 397 22.81 24.57 -1.10
N ALA A 398 21.65 24.58 -0.43
CA ALA A 398 20.77 25.74 -0.40
C ALA A 398 21.08 26.63 0.81
N THR A 399 21.72 27.76 0.57
CA THR A 399 22.10 28.75 1.59
C THR A 399 21.12 29.92 1.68
N THR A 400 20.19 30.05 0.72
CA THR A 400 19.26 31.17 0.63
C THR A 400 17.80 30.67 0.53
N PRO A 401 16.79 31.45 1.00
CA PRO A 401 15.38 31.08 0.86
C PRO A 401 14.96 30.73 -0.59
N PRO A 402 15.38 31.47 -1.64
CA PRO A 402 15.10 31.08 -3.01
C PRO A 402 15.69 29.72 -3.42
N ALA A 403 16.88 29.37 -2.91
CA ALA A 403 17.50 28.07 -3.16
C ALA A 403 16.73 26.92 -2.50
N VAL A 404 16.17 27.15 -1.31
CA VAL A 404 15.26 26.18 -0.64
C VAL A 404 14.00 25.97 -1.47
N SER A 405 13.38 27.03 -1.95
CA SER A 405 12.20 26.99 -2.83
C SER A 405 12.49 26.17 -4.11
N LEU A 406 13.66 26.42 -4.72
CA LEU A 406 14.09 25.70 -5.92
C LEU A 406 14.36 24.20 -5.64
N ALA A 407 14.83 23.84 -4.43
CA ALA A 407 15.01 22.47 -4.03
C ALA A 407 13.69 21.70 -3.98
N PHE A 408 12.65 22.30 -3.40
CA PHE A 408 11.30 21.70 -3.39
C PHE A 408 10.68 21.66 -4.78
N THR A 409 10.86 22.72 -5.60
CA THR A 409 10.41 22.73 -6.98
C THR A 409 11.02 21.58 -7.78
N ALA A 410 12.32 21.32 -7.61
CA ALA A 410 12.99 20.19 -8.26
C ALA A 410 12.43 18.82 -7.78
N ALA A 411 12.13 18.67 -6.48
CA ALA A 411 11.56 17.45 -5.95
C ALA A 411 10.13 17.20 -6.47
N PHE A 412 9.27 18.22 -6.50
CA PHE A 412 7.95 18.13 -7.15
C PHE A 412 8.05 17.95 -8.67
N GLY A 413 9.06 18.53 -9.30
CA GLY A 413 9.38 18.32 -10.71
C GLY A 413 9.71 16.85 -11.03
N LEU A 414 10.48 16.18 -10.16
CA LEU A 414 10.74 14.75 -10.27
C LEU A 414 9.45 13.93 -10.15
N LEU A 415 8.54 14.32 -9.24
CA LEU A 415 7.22 13.69 -9.17
C LEU A 415 6.40 13.90 -10.45
N CYS A 416 6.50 15.06 -11.10
CA CYS A 416 5.86 15.29 -12.39
C CYS A 416 6.43 14.38 -13.48
N VAL A 417 7.73 14.10 -13.48
CA VAL A 417 8.34 13.12 -14.40
C VAL A 417 7.74 11.73 -14.17
N PHE A 418 7.57 11.29 -12.92
CA PHE A 418 6.94 10.02 -12.62
C PHE A 418 5.47 9.97 -13.06
N HIS A 419 4.71 11.06 -12.93
CA HIS A 419 3.35 11.15 -13.49
C HIS A 419 3.37 11.07 -15.02
N GLY A 420 4.35 11.66 -15.68
CA GLY A 420 4.56 11.55 -17.12
C GLY A 420 4.81 10.10 -17.55
N LEU A 421 5.67 9.37 -16.83
CA LEU A 421 5.92 7.94 -17.06
C LEU A 421 4.66 7.10 -16.83
N LEU A 422 3.91 7.39 -15.75
CA LEU A 422 2.62 6.76 -15.47
C LEU A 422 1.65 7.00 -16.63
N PHE A 423 1.51 8.24 -17.10
CA PHE A 423 0.68 8.60 -18.25
C PHE A 423 1.08 7.83 -19.50
N LEU A 424 2.37 7.79 -19.85
CA LEU A 424 2.87 7.03 -21.00
C LEU A 424 2.54 5.54 -20.90
N THR A 425 2.63 4.97 -19.69
CA THR A 425 2.30 3.55 -19.47
C THR A 425 0.82 3.26 -19.75
N THR A 426 -0.08 4.22 -19.57
CA THR A 426 -1.52 4.03 -19.84
C THR A 426 -1.83 3.68 -21.29
N PHE A 427 -0.96 4.01 -22.24
CA PHE A 427 -1.16 3.68 -23.65
C PHE A 427 -1.10 2.17 -23.91
N ARG A 428 -0.46 1.39 -23.05
CA ARG A 428 -0.37 -0.08 -23.14
C ARG A 428 -1.60 -0.78 -22.55
N LEU A 429 -2.46 -0.07 -21.82
CA LEU A 429 -3.71 -0.63 -21.30
C LEU A 429 -4.73 -0.88 -22.44
N PRO A 430 -5.64 -1.86 -22.29
CA PRO A 430 -6.69 -2.13 -23.27
C PRO A 430 -7.72 -1.00 -23.29
N LYS A 431 -8.36 -0.78 -24.46
CA LYS A 431 -9.43 0.22 -24.60
C LYS A 431 -10.67 -0.13 -23.76
N GLY A 432 -11.03 -1.43 -23.70
CA GLY A 432 -12.12 -1.99 -22.90
C GLY A 432 -11.62 -3.09 -21.98
N MET A 433 -12.53 -3.79 -21.28
CA MET A 433 -12.18 -4.99 -20.51
C MET A 433 -11.63 -6.06 -21.46
N PRO A 434 -10.40 -6.55 -21.27
CA PRO A 434 -9.88 -7.65 -22.05
C PRO A 434 -10.75 -8.89 -21.82
N ARG A 435 -10.92 -9.71 -22.87
CA ARG A 435 -11.50 -11.05 -22.72
C ARG A 435 -10.42 -11.91 -22.03
N ARG A 436 -10.81 -12.58 -20.94
CA ARG A 436 -9.89 -13.53 -20.29
C ARG A 436 -9.43 -14.56 -21.32
N PRO A 437 -8.14 -14.94 -21.33
CA PRO A 437 -7.70 -16.07 -22.13
C PRO A 437 -8.49 -17.32 -21.70
N PRO A 438 -8.75 -18.25 -22.61
CA PRO A 438 -9.37 -19.53 -22.26
C PRO A 438 -8.50 -20.28 -21.25
N PRO A 439 -9.10 -21.14 -20.43
CA PRO A 439 -8.40 -21.91 -19.42
C PRO A 439 -7.35 -22.85 -20.00
#